data_6f37a04e846f4c9d86c45b87e382fcf1
#
_entry.id   6f37a04e846f4c9d86c45b87e382fcf1
#
_cell.length_a   1.000
_cell.length_b   1.000
_cell.length_c   1.000
_cell.angle_alpha   90.00
_cell.angle_beta   90.00
_cell.angle_gamma   90.00
#
_symmetry.space_group_name_H-M   'P 1'
#
loop_
_entity.id
_entity.type
_entity.pdbx_description
1 polymer ?
#
loop_
_entity_poly.entity_id
_entity_poly.type
_entity_poly.pdbx_seq_one_letter_code
_entity_poly.pdbx_strand_id
1 'polypeptide(L)'
;MTDSANTIFGTASGEPATPGSYGQAPRGFRLPADTRLAEVRLRVADLARSIAYYETVLGTRLLTRGDRSATLGAHGDDRALLQLNELTGARPVPQRGRTGLFHFAILLPDRASLGRFVRHLGDIGAEAGAGDHLVSEALYLHDPDGLGIEVYADRPRDTWRRVDRELVMATDPVDFEGLIAAAGATPWTGMPAGTVMGHVHLHVGSIEKAAAFFCEALGFDRTVWTYPGALFFSAGGYHHHLGTNIWAGANAAPMGADEAGLIEWTIELPDARDIDAAAASLIAGEFAAAREGTDLITADPFGTAIRLRVSGKSK
;
A
#
# COMPACT_ATOMS: atom_id res chain seq x y z
N MET A 1 29.34 5.61 29.41
CA MET A 1 29.51 4.84 28.16
C MET A 1 28.12 4.65 27.61
N THR A 2 27.74 5.52 26.70
CA THR A 2 26.41 5.54 26.08
C THR A 2 26.39 4.48 24.99
N ASP A 3 25.53 3.52 25.20
CA ASP A 3 25.29 2.41 24.28
C ASP A 3 24.69 2.96 22.98
N SER A 4 25.53 3.11 21.97
CA SER A 4 25.10 3.45 20.62
C SER A 4 24.57 2.16 19.96
N ALA A 5 23.36 1.76 20.31
CA ALA A 5 22.65 0.82 19.47
C ALA A 5 22.45 1.48 18.10
N ASN A 6 23.23 1.01 17.13
CA ASN A 6 23.15 1.39 15.73
C ASN A 6 21.77 1.04 15.20
N THR A 7 20.81 1.94 15.32
CA THR A 7 19.58 1.89 14.52
C THR A 7 19.98 2.20 13.09
N ILE A 8 20.02 1.19 12.24
CA ILE A 8 20.34 1.29 10.81
C ILE A 8 19.35 2.22 10.10
N PHE A 9 18.19 2.47 10.71
CA PHE A 9 17.07 3.25 10.16
C PHE A 9 16.52 4.16 11.26
N GLY A 10 16.53 5.44 11.06
CA GLY A 10 15.89 6.46 11.85
C GLY A 10 16.00 6.34 13.38
N THR A 11 16.25 7.43 14.03
CA THR A 11 16.02 7.56 15.47
C THR A 11 14.69 8.28 15.66
N ALA A 12 13.97 8.02 16.72
CA ALA A 12 12.79 8.82 17.11
C ALA A 12 13.14 10.31 17.36
N SER A 13 14.41 10.69 17.17
CA SER A 13 14.92 12.07 17.22
C SER A 13 14.70 12.75 15.86
N GLY A 14 14.21 13.98 15.89
CA GLY A 14 13.93 14.79 14.71
C GLY A 14 12.98 15.92 15.06
N GLU A 15 12.78 16.83 14.13
CA GLU A 15 11.80 17.89 14.26
C GLU A 15 10.38 17.35 13.98
N PRO A 16 9.32 17.97 14.54
CA PRO A 16 7.94 17.59 14.20
C PRO A 16 7.71 17.65 12.68
N ALA A 17 7.11 16.58 12.14
CA ALA A 17 6.75 16.51 10.73
C ALA A 17 5.32 17.01 10.55
N THR A 18 5.17 18.28 10.15
CA THR A 18 3.87 18.86 9.78
C THR A 18 3.68 18.81 8.25
N PRO A 19 2.43 18.73 7.74
CA PRO A 19 2.18 18.77 6.30
C PRO A 19 2.89 19.96 5.63
N GLY A 20 3.66 19.69 4.55
CA GLY A 20 4.47 20.70 3.86
C GLY A 20 5.86 20.95 4.44
N SER A 21 6.17 20.54 5.69
CA SER A 21 7.51 20.66 6.27
C SER A 21 8.47 19.58 5.76
N TYR A 22 7.98 18.49 5.21
CA TYR A 22 8.75 17.38 4.66
C TYR A 22 8.29 17.03 3.23
N GLY A 23 9.05 16.14 2.60
CA GLY A 23 8.83 15.69 1.23
C GLY A 23 9.52 16.59 0.20
N GLN A 24 9.78 16.01 -0.96
CA GLN A 24 10.29 16.67 -2.16
C GLN A 24 9.20 16.60 -3.22
N ALA A 25 8.65 17.75 -3.58
CA ALA A 25 7.62 17.85 -4.61
C ALA A 25 8.20 17.58 -6.00
N PRO A 26 7.41 17.07 -6.95
CA PRO A 26 7.79 17.02 -8.36
C PRO A 26 8.00 18.43 -8.92
N ARG A 27 8.76 18.54 -10.01
CA ARG A 27 8.99 19.83 -10.69
C ARG A 27 7.81 20.31 -11.50
N GLY A 28 6.95 19.39 -11.92
CA GLY A 28 5.78 19.65 -12.77
C GLY A 28 4.45 19.48 -12.05
N PHE A 29 3.58 18.64 -12.61
CA PHE A 29 2.29 18.29 -12.03
C PHE A 29 2.47 17.64 -10.66
N ARG A 30 1.60 18.01 -9.73
CA ARG A 30 1.56 17.42 -8.38
C ARG A 30 0.17 16.92 -8.08
N LEU A 31 0.08 15.69 -7.59
CA LEU A 31 -1.18 15.11 -7.17
C LEU A 31 -1.87 15.94 -6.08
N PRO A 32 -3.21 16.09 -6.15
CA PRO A 32 -3.98 16.79 -5.12
C PRO A 32 -3.79 16.19 -3.73
N ALA A 33 -3.93 17.03 -2.70
CA ALA A 33 -3.77 16.59 -1.31
C ALA A 33 -4.78 15.51 -0.87
N ASP A 34 -5.97 15.52 -1.48
CA ASP A 34 -7.05 14.56 -1.20
C ASP A 34 -6.96 13.27 -2.04
N THR A 35 -5.83 13.04 -2.72
CA THR A 35 -5.54 11.78 -3.42
C THR A 35 -5.57 10.61 -2.45
N ARG A 36 -6.19 9.49 -2.85
CA ARG A 36 -6.28 8.25 -2.06
C ARG A 36 -6.04 7.03 -2.93
N LEU A 37 -5.71 5.92 -2.31
CA LEU A 37 -5.83 4.62 -2.95
C LEU A 37 -7.24 4.08 -2.74
N ALA A 38 -7.76 3.35 -3.74
CA ALA A 38 -9.09 2.76 -3.67
C ALA A 38 -9.02 1.26 -3.44
N GLU A 39 -8.67 0.51 -4.46
CA GLU A 39 -8.57 -0.94 -4.40
C GLU A 39 -7.35 -1.45 -5.18
N VAL A 40 -6.99 -2.69 -4.91
CA VAL A 40 -6.05 -3.47 -5.72
C VAL A 40 -6.78 -4.61 -6.42
N ARG A 41 -6.40 -4.88 -7.68
CA ARG A 41 -6.87 -6.02 -8.47
C ARG A 41 -5.79 -7.09 -8.52
N LEU A 42 -6.11 -8.27 -8.02
CA LEU A 42 -5.18 -9.38 -7.87
C LEU A 42 -5.55 -10.53 -8.79
N ARG A 43 -4.56 -11.18 -9.37
CA ARG A 43 -4.69 -12.49 -10.00
C ARG A 43 -4.40 -13.56 -8.96
N VAL A 44 -5.34 -14.49 -8.79
CA VAL A 44 -5.26 -15.59 -7.83
C VAL A 44 -5.40 -16.93 -8.56
N ALA A 45 -4.83 -17.99 -8.01
CA ALA A 45 -4.85 -19.32 -8.63
C ALA A 45 -6.18 -20.08 -8.42
N ASP A 46 -6.86 -19.81 -7.31
CA ASP A 46 -8.13 -20.43 -6.91
C ASP A 46 -8.97 -19.40 -6.15
N LEU A 47 -10.08 -19.01 -6.77
CA LEU A 47 -10.94 -17.95 -6.23
C LEU A 47 -11.59 -18.34 -4.90
N ALA A 48 -12.06 -19.59 -4.76
CA ALA A 48 -12.73 -20.02 -3.55
C ALA A 48 -11.78 -20.07 -2.35
N ARG A 49 -10.56 -20.58 -2.55
CA ARG A 49 -9.51 -20.62 -1.54
C ARG A 49 -9.10 -19.20 -1.13
N SER A 50 -8.94 -18.29 -2.09
CA SER A 50 -8.55 -16.91 -1.80
C SER A 50 -9.65 -16.17 -1.04
N ILE A 51 -10.94 -16.29 -1.45
CA ILE A 51 -12.06 -15.70 -0.71
C ILE A 51 -12.06 -16.20 0.74
N ALA A 52 -11.97 -17.53 0.94
CA ALA A 52 -11.96 -18.10 2.28
C ALA A 52 -10.80 -17.55 3.14
N TYR A 53 -9.61 -17.39 2.58
CA TYR A 53 -8.47 -16.81 3.28
C TYR A 53 -8.75 -15.34 3.68
N TYR A 54 -9.18 -14.52 2.73
CA TYR A 54 -9.42 -13.10 2.97
C TYR A 54 -10.57 -12.87 3.98
N GLU A 55 -11.61 -13.70 3.96
CA GLU A 55 -12.69 -13.63 4.95
C GLU A 55 -12.24 -14.14 6.33
N THR A 56 -11.54 -15.29 6.41
CA THR A 56 -11.21 -15.91 7.69
C THR A 56 -9.98 -15.30 8.35
N VAL A 57 -8.94 -14.99 7.60
CA VAL A 57 -7.67 -14.48 8.14
C VAL A 57 -7.71 -12.96 8.26
N LEU A 58 -8.07 -12.25 7.19
CA LEU A 58 -8.11 -10.78 7.23
C LEU A 58 -9.45 -10.25 7.78
N GLY A 59 -10.52 -11.03 7.73
CA GLY A 59 -11.84 -10.57 8.16
C GLY A 59 -12.50 -9.60 7.18
N THR A 60 -12.20 -9.71 5.89
CA THR A 60 -12.94 -8.97 4.86
C THR A 60 -14.35 -9.53 4.68
N ARG A 61 -15.21 -8.78 4.02
CA ARG A 61 -16.56 -9.18 3.65
C ARG A 61 -16.64 -9.33 2.13
N LEU A 62 -17.21 -10.43 1.65
CA LEU A 62 -17.54 -10.61 0.24
C LEU A 62 -18.64 -9.63 -0.16
N LEU A 63 -18.38 -8.75 -1.13
CA LEU A 63 -19.32 -7.79 -1.67
C LEU A 63 -20.02 -8.33 -2.90
N THR A 64 -19.25 -8.87 -3.85
CA THR A 64 -19.79 -9.48 -5.08
C THR A 64 -19.00 -10.74 -5.43
N ARG A 65 -19.67 -11.68 -6.11
CA ARG A 65 -19.04 -12.89 -6.64
C ARG A 65 -19.56 -13.18 -8.05
N GLY A 66 -18.64 -13.30 -8.99
CA GLY A 66 -18.88 -13.86 -10.33
C GLY A 66 -18.28 -15.26 -10.45
N ASP A 67 -18.27 -15.81 -11.66
CA ASP A 67 -17.73 -17.14 -11.93
C ASP A 67 -16.22 -17.24 -11.65
N ARG A 68 -15.47 -16.21 -12.04
CA ARG A 68 -14.00 -16.14 -11.92
C ARG A 68 -13.52 -14.83 -11.29
N SER A 69 -14.38 -14.14 -10.57
CA SER A 69 -14.03 -12.87 -9.93
C SER A 69 -14.79 -12.69 -8.63
N ALA A 70 -14.22 -11.92 -7.72
CA ALA A 70 -14.88 -11.49 -6.49
C ALA A 70 -14.40 -10.09 -6.11
N THR A 71 -15.26 -9.37 -5.39
CA THR A 71 -14.91 -8.09 -4.77
C THR A 71 -15.11 -8.23 -3.27
N LEU A 72 -14.11 -7.80 -2.50
CA LEU A 72 -14.13 -7.83 -1.04
C LEU A 72 -13.90 -6.43 -0.47
N GLY A 73 -14.50 -6.16 0.68
CA GLY A 73 -14.41 -4.90 1.40
C GLY A 73 -14.46 -5.08 2.91
N ALA A 74 -14.56 -3.98 3.64
CA ALA A 74 -14.73 -3.99 5.08
C ALA A 74 -16.20 -4.22 5.48
N HIS A 75 -16.46 -4.58 6.74
CA HIS A 75 -17.81 -4.65 7.28
C HIS A 75 -18.36 -3.24 7.50
N GLY A 76 -19.64 -3.03 7.14
CA GLY A 76 -20.30 -1.73 7.29
C GLY A 76 -19.91 -0.67 6.26
N ASP A 77 -19.16 -1.06 5.22
CA ASP A 77 -18.79 -0.21 4.09
C ASP A 77 -18.95 -1.02 2.80
N ASP A 78 -19.45 -0.41 1.73
CA ASP A 78 -19.63 -1.04 0.42
C ASP A 78 -18.47 -0.76 -0.55
N ARG A 79 -17.42 -0.06 -0.08
CA ARG A 79 -16.21 0.15 -0.89
C ARG A 79 -15.42 -1.12 -1.06
N ALA A 80 -15.00 -1.37 -2.29
CA ALA A 80 -14.05 -2.41 -2.60
C ALA A 80 -12.67 -2.07 -2.00
N LEU A 81 -12.03 -3.06 -1.38
CA LEU A 81 -10.62 -3.04 -1.03
C LEU A 81 -9.83 -3.93 -2.00
N LEU A 82 -10.41 -5.07 -2.37
CA LEU A 82 -9.78 -6.10 -3.18
C LEU A 82 -10.72 -6.52 -4.30
N GLN A 83 -10.17 -6.65 -5.51
CA GLN A 83 -10.80 -7.32 -6.64
C GLN A 83 -9.95 -8.55 -6.98
N LEU A 84 -10.53 -9.74 -6.84
CA LEU A 84 -9.88 -11.00 -7.17
C LEU A 84 -10.31 -11.45 -8.56
N ASN A 85 -9.34 -11.86 -9.38
CA ASN A 85 -9.55 -12.44 -10.70
C ASN A 85 -8.84 -13.78 -10.78
N GLU A 86 -9.57 -14.85 -10.99
CA GLU A 86 -9.00 -16.19 -11.08
C GLU A 86 -8.32 -16.44 -12.42
N LEU A 87 -7.08 -16.90 -12.34
CA LEU A 87 -6.40 -17.66 -13.39
C LEU A 87 -6.14 -19.05 -12.83
N THR A 88 -7.02 -20.00 -13.12
CA THR A 88 -6.96 -21.35 -12.57
C THR A 88 -5.58 -21.97 -12.77
N GLY A 89 -4.93 -22.37 -11.66
CA GLY A 89 -3.60 -22.95 -11.67
C GLY A 89 -2.47 -21.95 -11.91
N ALA A 90 -2.70 -20.65 -11.72
CA ALA A 90 -1.62 -19.66 -11.72
C ALA A 90 -0.52 -20.08 -10.75
N ARG A 91 0.74 -19.90 -11.16
CA ARG A 91 1.88 -20.20 -10.30
C ARG A 91 1.96 -19.17 -9.17
N PRO A 92 2.30 -19.58 -7.94
CA PRO A 92 2.51 -18.63 -6.84
C PRO A 92 3.60 -17.60 -7.17
N VAL A 93 3.51 -16.43 -6.53
CA VAL A 93 4.52 -15.37 -6.65
C VAL A 93 5.87 -15.88 -6.09
N PRO A 94 6.95 -15.84 -6.88
CA PRO A 94 8.26 -16.17 -6.35
C PRO A 94 8.75 -15.07 -5.40
N GLN A 95 9.44 -15.45 -4.33
CA GLN A 95 9.94 -14.48 -3.33
C GLN A 95 10.94 -13.45 -3.90
N ARG A 96 11.58 -13.76 -5.02
CA ARG A 96 12.57 -12.91 -5.69
C ARG A 96 12.48 -13.05 -7.20
N GLY A 97 13.11 -12.11 -7.90
CA GLY A 97 13.26 -12.16 -9.36
C GLY A 97 12.07 -11.63 -10.14
N ARG A 98 11.05 -11.07 -9.47
CA ARG A 98 9.91 -10.40 -10.13
C ARG A 98 9.77 -8.96 -9.68
N THR A 99 9.50 -8.06 -10.62
CA THR A 99 8.92 -6.74 -10.31
C THR A 99 7.41 -6.87 -10.17
N GLY A 100 6.77 -5.88 -9.56
CA GLY A 100 5.34 -5.86 -9.24
C GLY A 100 5.11 -5.86 -7.74
N LEU A 101 4.12 -6.57 -7.23
CA LEU A 101 3.70 -6.47 -5.84
C LEU A 101 4.77 -7.00 -4.86
N PHE A 102 5.17 -6.15 -3.91
CA PHE A 102 5.80 -6.58 -2.67
C PHE A 102 4.73 -6.81 -1.60
N HIS A 103 3.88 -5.81 -1.32
CA HIS A 103 2.64 -5.97 -0.57
C HIS A 103 1.62 -4.88 -0.93
N PHE A 104 0.36 -5.15 -0.73
CA PHE A 104 -0.68 -4.14 -0.56
C PHE A 104 -0.98 -3.99 0.94
N ALA A 105 -1.38 -2.78 1.34
CA ALA A 105 -1.52 -2.45 2.75
C ALA A 105 -2.90 -1.92 3.09
N ILE A 106 -3.54 -2.57 4.05
CA ILE A 106 -4.87 -2.26 4.55
C ILE A 106 -4.74 -1.43 5.82
N LEU A 107 -5.21 -0.19 5.78
CA LEU A 107 -5.22 0.73 6.91
C LEU A 107 -6.49 0.52 7.74
N LEU A 108 -6.33 0.06 8.97
CA LEU A 108 -7.37 0.01 9.96
C LEU A 108 -7.62 1.41 10.56
N PRO A 109 -8.84 1.72 11.02
CA PRO A 109 -9.19 3.08 11.46
C PRO A 109 -8.44 3.54 12.70
N ASP A 110 -7.96 2.62 13.53
CA ASP A 110 -7.28 2.94 14.78
C ASP A 110 -6.39 1.81 15.32
N ARG A 111 -5.53 2.15 16.26
CA ARG A 111 -4.63 1.22 16.99
C ARG A 111 -5.39 0.11 17.72
N ALA A 112 -6.58 0.40 18.24
CA ALA A 112 -7.40 -0.60 18.92
C ALA A 112 -7.90 -1.69 17.95
N SER A 113 -8.24 -1.31 16.73
CA SER A 113 -8.60 -2.24 15.65
C SER A 113 -7.42 -3.14 15.29
N LEU A 114 -6.20 -2.59 15.20
CA LEU A 114 -4.99 -3.38 14.97
C LEU A 114 -4.72 -4.35 16.13
N GLY A 115 -4.90 -3.91 17.37
CA GLY A 115 -4.78 -4.79 18.54
C GLY A 115 -5.81 -5.94 18.55
N ARG A 116 -7.06 -5.68 18.10
CA ARG A 116 -8.07 -6.73 17.91
C ARG A 116 -7.65 -7.71 16.82
N PHE A 117 -7.07 -7.22 15.74
CA PHE A 117 -6.54 -8.07 14.67
C PHE A 117 -5.38 -8.95 15.15
N VAL A 118 -4.45 -8.41 15.97
CA VAL A 118 -3.38 -9.19 16.61
C VAL A 118 -3.94 -10.37 17.40
N ARG A 119 -4.96 -10.13 18.25
CA ARG A 119 -5.60 -11.21 19.02
C ARG A 119 -6.24 -12.25 18.11
N HIS A 120 -6.97 -11.78 17.08
CA HIS A 120 -7.60 -12.67 16.11
C HIS A 120 -6.59 -13.61 15.44
N LEU A 121 -5.45 -13.09 14.98
CA LEU A 121 -4.40 -13.93 14.41
C LEU A 121 -3.89 -14.96 15.42
N GLY A 122 -3.71 -14.57 16.67
CA GLY A 122 -3.36 -15.50 17.75
C GLY A 122 -4.41 -16.58 17.98
N ASP A 123 -5.70 -16.22 17.99
CA ASP A 123 -6.82 -17.14 18.21
C ASP A 123 -6.94 -18.19 17.10
N ILE A 124 -6.65 -17.83 15.84
CA ILE A 124 -6.71 -18.74 14.70
C ILE A 124 -5.35 -19.40 14.39
N GLY A 125 -4.29 -19.09 15.15
CA GLY A 125 -2.96 -19.62 14.95
C GLY A 125 -2.28 -19.17 13.64
N ALA A 126 -2.63 -18.00 13.13
CA ALA A 126 -2.00 -17.43 11.93
C ALA A 126 -0.70 -16.70 12.29
N GLU A 127 0.36 -16.99 11.54
CA GLU A 127 1.65 -16.33 11.71
C GLU A 127 1.70 -15.01 10.94
N ALA A 128 2.30 -13.98 11.54
CA ALA A 128 2.56 -12.70 10.90
C ALA A 128 3.92 -12.13 11.34
N GLY A 129 4.63 -11.48 10.40
CA GLY A 129 5.69 -10.55 10.74
C GLY A 129 5.12 -9.27 11.34
N ALA A 130 5.96 -8.44 11.97
CA ALA A 130 5.53 -7.16 12.52
C ALA A 130 6.63 -6.11 12.43
N GLY A 131 6.25 -4.83 12.34
CA GLY A 131 7.15 -3.69 12.34
C GLY A 131 6.49 -2.43 12.85
N ASP A 132 7.20 -1.70 13.70
CA ASP A 132 6.90 -0.32 14.08
C ASP A 132 7.69 0.62 13.18
N HIS A 133 6.98 1.39 12.38
CA HIS A 133 7.60 2.29 11.39
C HIS A 133 7.71 3.73 11.88
N LEU A 134 7.46 4.01 13.16
CA LEU A 134 7.41 5.34 13.79
C LEU A 134 6.24 6.20 13.32
N VAL A 135 5.72 5.96 12.13
CA VAL A 135 4.52 6.59 11.55
C VAL A 135 3.30 5.67 11.61
N SER A 136 3.52 4.37 11.76
CA SER A 136 2.49 3.33 11.83
C SER A 136 3.01 2.09 12.55
N GLU A 137 2.10 1.22 13.01
CA GLU A 137 2.39 -0.12 13.50
C GLU A 137 1.74 -1.12 12.55
N ALA A 138 2.48 -2.15 12.09
CA ALA A 138 2.08 -3.02 11.00
C ALA A 138 2.28 -4.50 11.29
N LEU A 139 1.42 -5.34 10.69
CA LEU A 139 1.55 -6.80 10.62
C LEU A 139 1.66 -7.22 9.16
N TYR A 140 2.52 -8.20 8.87
CA TYR A 140 2.85 -8.69 7.54
C TYR A 140 2.46 -10.14 7.37
N LEU A 141 1.66 -10.43 6.35
CA LEU A 141 1.18 -11.77 6.01
C LEU A 141 1.42 -12.06 4.52
N HIS A 142 1.18 -13.30 4.13
CA HIS A 142 1.08 -13.70 2.72
C HIS A 142 -0.22 -14.46 2.51
N ASP A 143 -0.86 -14.21 1.37
CA ASP A 143 -2.00 -15.00 0.97
C ASP A 143 -1.59 -16.40 0.46
N PRO A 144 -2.53 -17.30 0.14
CA PRO A 144 -2.21 -18.65 -0.33
C PRO A 144 -1.44 -18.71 -1.65
N ASP A 145 -1.37 -17.62 -2.41
CA ASP A 145 -0.62 -17.50 -3.66
C ASP A 145 0.73 -16.78 -3.47
N GLY A 146 1.07 -16.42 -2.20
CA GLY A 146 2.31 -15.74 -1.84
C GLY A 146 2.27 -14.23 -2.03
N LEU A 147 1.09 -13.63 -2.22
CA LEU A 147 0.92 -12.18 -2.32
C LEU A 147 1.14 -11.55 -0.94
N GLY A 148 2.02 -10.57 -0.86
CA GLY A 148 2.30 -9.85 0.38
C GLY A 148 1.14 -8.95 0.80
N ILE A 149 0.84 -8.98 2.10
CA ILE A 149 -0.23 -8.20 2.74
C ILE A 149 0.35 -7.50 3.95
N GLU A 150 0.04 -6.22 4.09
CA GLU A 150 0.26 -5.47 5.32
C GLU A 150 -1.10 -5.06 5.90
N VAL A 151 -1.29 -5.25 7.20
CA VAL A 151 -2.43 -4.70 7.96
C VAL A 151 -1.88 -3.80 9.04
N TYR A 152 -2.25 -2.53 9.03
CA TYR A 152 -1.61 -1.54 9.87
C TYR A 152 -2.58 -0.49 10.43
N ALA A 153 -2.10 0.27 11.40
CA ALA A 153 -2.74 1.47 11.91
C ALA A 153 -1.73 2.61 12.01
N ASP A 154 -2.14 3.81 11.61
CA ASP A 154 -1.32 5.01 11.72
C ASP A 154 -1.08 5.38 13.19
N ARG A 155 0.12 5.88 13.47
CA ARG A 155 0.37 6.67 14.66
C ARG A 155 -0.17 8.10 14.46
N PRO A 156 -0.56 8.79 15.54
CA PRO A 156 -1.00 10.19 15.43
C PRO A 156 0.02 11.04 14.67
N ARG A 157 -0.44 11.82 13.69
CA ARG A 157 0.44 12.61 12.80
C ARG A 157 1.33 13.61 13.55
N ASP A 158 0.90 14.10 14.69
CA ASP A 158 1.69 15.01 15.56
C ASP A 158 2.89 14.32 16.23
N THR A 159 2.92 12.98 16.23
CA THR A 159 4.07 12.20 16.69
C THR A 159 5.14 11.99 15.63
N TRP A 160 4.82 12.22 14.35
CA TRP A 160 5.75 12.00 13.25
C TRP A 160 6.93 12.98 13.32
N ARG A 161 8.09 12.51 12.86
CA ARG A 161 9.35 13.27 12.90
C ARG A 161 9.97 13.36 11.50
N ARG A 162 10.75 14.42 11.28
CA ARG A 162 11.56 14.62 10.08
C ARG A 162 12.99 14.99 10.44
N VAL A 163 13.90 14.65 9.56
CA VAL A 163 15.25 15.19 9.53
C VAL A 163 15.39 15.95 8.21
N ASP A 164 15.73 17.23 8.28
CA ASP A 164 15.65 18.13 7.14
C ASP A 164 14.24 18.11 6.51
N ARG A 165 14.12 17.57 5.32
CA ARG A 165 12.84 17.40 4.61
C ARG A 165 12.42 15.93 4.47
N GLU A 166 13.13 15.00 5.05
CA GLU A 166 12.83 13.58 4.96
C GLU A 166 12.04 13.11 6.19
N LEU A 167 10.95 12.39 5.97
CA LEU A 167 10.17 11.79 7.03
C LEU A 167 10.98 10.66 7.67
N VAL A 168 11.03 10.62 9.01
CA VAL A 168 11.73 9.57 9.73
C VAL A 168 10.86 8.32 9.79
N MET A 169 11.36 7.25 9.19
CA MET A 169 10.75 5.92 9.24
C MET A 169 11.78 4.88 9.67
N ALA A 170 11.34 3.86 10.38
CA ALA A 170 12.15 2.75 10.87
C ALA A 170 11.44 1.40 10.68
N THR A 171 12.07 0.33 11.11
CA THR A 171 11.44 -0.99 11.31
C THR A 171 11.90 -1.49 12.68
N ASP A 172 11.24 -1.00 13.70
CA ASP A 172 11.50 -1.33 15.10
C ASP A 172 10.56 -2.47 15.57
N PRO A 173 10.87 -3.15 16.69
CA PRO A 173 9.97 -4.11 17.30
C PRO A 173 8.62 -3.48 17.69
N VAL A 174 7.51 -4.19 17.43
CA VAL A 174 6.16 -3.75 17.79
C VAL A 174 5.89 -3.99 19.27
N ASP A 175 5.26 -3.03 19.93
CA ASP A 175 4.71 -3.15 21.28
C ASP A 175 3.40 -3.96 21.26
N PHE A 176 3.52 -5.30 21.21
CA PHE A 176 2.36 -6.19 21.20
C PHE A 176 1.51 -6.10 22.48
N GLU A 177 2.13 -5.90 23.64
CA GLU A 177 1.40 -5.76 24.91
C GLU A 177 0.53 -4.50 24.88
N GLY A 178 1.07 -3.39 24.42
CA GLY A 178 0.33 -2.15 24.24
C GLY A 178 -0.75 -2.23 23.16
N LEU A 179 -0.52 -2.96 22.06
CA LEU A 179 -1.56 -3.22 21.05
C LEU A 179 -2.72 -4.03 21.62
N ILE A 180 -2.43 -5.12 22.32
CA ILE A 180 -3.45 -5.97 22.97
C ILE A 180 -4.21 -5.19 24.03
N ALA A 181 -3.52 -4.36 24.83
CA ALA A 181 -4.16 -3.50 25.81
C ALA A 181 -5.10 -2.47 25.16
N ALA A 182 -4.68 -1.86 24.04
CA ALA A 182 -5.49 -0.91 23.28
C ALA A 182 -6.76 -1.55 22.70
N ALA A 183 -6.73 -2.84 22.33
CA ALA A 183 -7.88 -3.59 21.84
C ALA A 183 -9.06 -3.65 22.83
N GLY A 184 -8.78 -3.56 24.14
CA GLY A 184 -9.78 -3.71 25.20
C GLY A 184 -10.45 -5.08 25.16
N ALA A 185 -11.71 -5.18 25.61
CA ALA A 185 -12.47 -6.42 25.65
C ALA A 185 -13.24 -6.73 24.33
N THR A 186 -13.25 -5.81 23.39
CA THR A 186 -14.03 -5.95 22.14
C THR A 186 -13.44 -7.08 21.26
N PRO A 187 -14.22 -8.07 20.83
CA PRO A 187 -13.74 -9.13 19.95
C PRO A 187 -13.48 -8.60 18.54
N TRP A 188 -12.68 -9.34 17.77
CA TRP A 188 -12.60 -9.17 16.32
C TRP A 188 -13.83 -9.77 15.65
N THR A 189 -14.51 -8.98 14.83
CA THR A 189 -15.68 -9.42 14.04
C THR A 189 -15.51 -9.17 12.55
N GLY A 190 -14.26 -9.00 12.14
CA GLY A 190 -13.86 -8.64 10.79
C GLY A 190 -13.35 -7.20 10.70
N MET A 191 -12.86 -6.83 9.52
CA MET A 191 -12.36 -5.48 9.25
C MET A 191 -13.48 -4.45 9.48
N PRO A 192 -13.29 -3.49 10.40
CA PRO A 192 -14.37 -2.55 10.74
C PRO A 192 -14.61 -1.52 9.63
N ALA A 193 -15.77 -0.87 9.68
CA ALA A 193 -16.04 0.30 8.85
C ALA A 193 -14.95 1.38 9.01
N GLY A 194 -14.64 2.07 7.92
CA GLY A 194 -13.53 3.03 7.87
C GLY A 194 -12.18 2.41 7.53
N THR A 195 -12.09 1.08 7.40
CA THR A 195 -10.91 0.42 6.82
C THR A 195 -10.76 0.81 5.35
N VAL A 196 -9.56 1.18 4.94
CA VAL A 196 -9.26 1.62 3.57
C VAL A 196 -7.99 0.96 3.02
N MET A 197 -7.80 1.01 1.71
CA MET A 197 -6.50 0.74 1.11
C MET A 197 -5.57 1.91 1.45
N GLY A 198 -4.54 1.66 2.23
CA GLY A 198 -3.64 2.71 2.70
C GLY A 198 -2.49 2.97 1.73
N HIS A 199 -1.80 1.91 1.32
CA HIS A 199 -0.70 2.02 0.36
C HIS A 199 -0.46 0.72 -0.43
N VAL A 200 0.33 0.82 -1.49
CA VAL A 200 0.95 -0.33 -2.15
C VAL A 200 2.47 -0.20 -2.05
N HIS A 201 3.17 -1.33 -1.98
CA HIS A 201 4.62 -1.38 -2.05
C HIS A 201 5.03 -2.30 -3.20
N LEU A 202 5.85 -1.78 -4.10
CA LEU A 202 6.20 -2.45 -5.35
C LEU A 202 7.69 -2.80 -5.39
N HIS A 203 8.01 -3.99 -5.87
CA HIS A 203 9.32 -4.30 -6.38
C HIS A 203 9.52 -3.63 -7.73
N VAL A 204 10.58 -2.84 -7.88
CA VAL A 204 10.94 -2.13 -9.11
C VAL A 204 12.33 -2.55 -9.57
N GLY A 205 12.62 -2.35 -10.87
CA GLY A 205 13.93 -2.68 -11.42
C GLY A 205 14.99 -1.58 -11.30
N SER A 206 14.58 -0.33 -10.99
CA SER A 206 15.47 0.82 -10.81
C SER A 206 14.78 1.90 -9.99
N ILE A 207 15.49 2.42 -9.00
CA ILE A 207 15.06 3.53 -8.14
C ILE A 207 14.91 4.82 -8.95
N GLU A 208 15.85 5.08 -9.88
CA GLU A 208 15.85 6.27 -10.71
C GLU A 208 14.64 6.30 -11.66
N LYS A 209 14.32 5.16 -12.31
CA LYS A 209 13.14 5.04 -13.18
C LYS A 209 11.86 5.16 -12.36
N ALA A 210 11.81 4.58 -11.15
CA ALA A 210 10.68 4.73 -10.23
C ALA A 210 10.47 6.21 -9.85
N ALA A 211 11.54 6.94 -9.49
CA ALA A 211 11.46 8.36 -9.19
C ALA A 211 11.00 9.20 -10.40
N ALA A 212 11.51 8.93 -11.60
CA ALA A 212 11.10 9.62 -12.82
C ALA A 212 9.62 9.41 -13.12
N PHE A 213 9.11 8.19 -12.94
CA PHE A 213 7.71 7.90 -13.19
C PHE A 213 6.80 8.39 -12.05
N PHE A 214 7.01 7.92 -10.82
CA PHE A 214 6.06 8.16 -9.73
C PHE A 214 6.11 9.60 -9.19
N CYS A 215 7.32 10.22 -9.12
CA CYS A 215 7.43 11.61 -8.68
C CYS A 215 7.23 12.57 -9.86
N GLU A 216 8.09 12.54 -10.87
CA GLU A 216 8.13 13.62 -11.86
C GLU A 216 6.96 13.54 -12.87
N ALA A 217 6.50 12.33 -13.27
CA ALA A 217 5.44 12.19 -14.26
C ALA A 217 4.06 12.01 -13.63
N LEU A 218 3.92 11.11 -12.63
CA LEU A 218 2.63 10.84 -12.00
C LEU A 218 2.27 11.86 -10.91
N GLY A 219 3.26 12.53 -10.30
CA GLY A 219 3.05 13.70 -9.47
C GLY A 219 3.00 13.46 -7.95
N PHE A 220 3.48 12.33 -7.45
CA PHE A 220 3.66 12.13 -6.01
C PHE A 220 4.85 12.92 -5.46
N ASP A 221 4.74 13.40 -4.21
CA ASP A 221 5.90 13.85 -3.44
C ASP A 221 6.75 12.65 -3.01
N ARG A 222 8.07 12.76 -3.00
CA ARG A 222 8.94 11.81 -2.29
C ARG A 222 8.98 12.17 -0.82
N THR A 223 8.68 11.24 0.07
CA THR A 223 8.66 11.45 1.53
C THR A 223 9.88 10.85 2.22
N VAL A 224 10.40 9.71 1.70
CA VAL A 224 11.63 9.07 2.17
C VAL A 224 12.46 8.64 0.97
N TRP A 225 13.78 8.92 0.99
CA TRP A 225 14.71 8.65 -0.13
C TRP A 225 16.09 8.16 0.30
N THR A 226 16.41 8.14 1.60
CA THR A 226 17.68 7.58 2.10
C THR A 226 17.54 6.13 2.56
N TYR A 227 16.32 5.56 2.54
CA TYR A 227 16.11 4.18 2.92
C TYR A 227 16.80 3.22 1.92
N PRO A 228 17.62 2.25 2.40
CA PRO A 228 18.44 1.42 1.51
C PRO A 228 17.65 0.68 0.45
N GLY A 229 17.84 1.04 -0.80
CA GLY A 229 17.19 0.40 -1.95
C GLY A 229 15.69 0.63 -2.07
N ALA A 230 15.15 1.67 -1.42
CA ALA A 230 13.73 1.99 -1.47
C ALA A 230 13.47 3.50 -1.58
N LEU A 231 12.29 3.85 -2.11
CA LEU A 231 11.71 5.20 -2.09
C LEU A 231 10.28 5.12 -1.61
N PHE A 232 9.83 6.16 -0.91
CA PHE A 232 8.44 6.28 -0.49
C PHE A 232 7.84 7.58 -1.03
N PHE A 233 6.59 7.48 -1.49
CA PHE A 233 5.91 8.55 -2.20
C PHE A 233 4.53 8.80 -1.61
N SER A 234 4.10 10.05 -1.60
CA SER A 234 2.82 10.43 -1.03
C SER A 234 2.18 11.61 -1.75
N ALA A 235 0.91 11.85 -1.46
CA ALA A 235 0.21 13.09 -1.72
C ALA A 235 -0.36 13.63 -0.40
N GLY A 236 -0.57 14.96 -0.30
CA GLY A 236 -1.23 15.58 0.85
C GLY A 236 -0.52 15.45 2.20
N GLY A 237 0.78 15.13 2.20
CA GLY A 237 1.53 14.96 3.44
C GLY A 237 1.08 13.75 4.28
N TYR A 238 0.74 12.65 3.64
CA TYR A 238 0.65 11.33 4.26
C TYR A 238 2.05 10.71 4.31
N HIS A 239 2.29 9.69 5.14
CA HIS A 239 3.63 9.11 5.22
C HIS A 239 4.03 8.44 3.89
N HIS A 240 3.18 7.63 3.29
CA HIS A 240 3.30 7.16 1.91
C HIS A 240 2.02 6.47 1.42
N HIS A 241 1.68 6.70 0.16
CA HIS A 241 0.69 5.97 -0.60
C HIS A 241 1.34 4.88 -1.46
N LEU A 242 2.63 5.05 -1.73
CA LEU A 242 3.42 4.11 -2.52
C LEU A 242 4.81 3.95 -1.92
N GLY A 243 5.22 2.71 -1.69
CA GLY A 243 6.60 2.30 -1.50
C GLY A 243 7.14 1.62 -2.76
N THR A 244 8.42 1.83 -3.06
CA THR A 244 9.12 1.09 -4.13
C THR A 244 10.46 0.61 -3.63
N ASN A 245 10.88 -0.59 -4.04
CA ASN A 245 12.18 -1.13 -3.66
C ASN A 245 12.80 -2.02 -4.76
N ILE A 246 14.12 -2.25 -4.67
CA ILE A 246 14.89 -3.11 -5.57
C ILE A 246 15.29 -4.45 -4.92
N TRP A 247 14.61 -4.88 -3.85
CA TRP A 247 14.99 -6.07 -3.07
C TRP A 247 14.70 -7.40 -3.77
N ALA A 248 13.86 -7.38 -4.82
CA ALA A 248 13.65 -8.56 -5.67
C ALA A 248 14.89 -8.97 -6.46
N GLY A 249 15.89 -8.09 -6.59
CA GLY A 249 17.16 -8.31 -7.27
C GLY A 249 17.31 -7.45 -8.54
N ALA A 250 18.58 -7.24 -8.93
CA ALA A 250 18.96 -6.32 -10.02
C ALA A 250 18.42 -6.70 -11.42
N ASN A 251 18.00 -7.97 -11.61
CA ASN A 251 17.48 -8.46 -12.90
C ASN A 251 16.04 -8.99 -12.76
N ALA A 252 15.29 -8.45 -11.81
CA ALA A 252 13.90 -8.82 -11.62
C ALA A 252 13.09 -8.53 -12.90
N ALA A 253 12.39 -9.55 -13.40
CA ALA A 253 11.54 -9.45 -14.58
C ALA A 253 10.10 -9.09 -14.19
N PRO A 254 9.30 -8.51 -15.08
CA PRO A 254 7.87 -8.34 -14.85
C PRO A 254 7.17 -9.66 -14.50
N MET A 255 6.03 -9.57 -13.80
CA MET A 255 5.18 -10.71 -13.48
C MET A 255 4.81 -11.49 -14.75
N GLY A 256 4.93 -12.80 -14.71
CA GLY A 256 4.57 -13.69 -15.83
C GLY A 256 3.06 -13.72 -16.08
N ALA A 257 2.68 -14.04 -17.32
CA ALA A 257 1.27 -14.15 -17.69
C ALA A 257 0.53 -15.29 -16.97
N ASP A 258 1.26 -16.29 -16.47
CA ASP A 258 0.78 -17.48 -15.77
C ASP A 258 1.06 -17.44 -14.25
N GLU A 259 1.45 -16.28 -13.72
CA GLU A 259 1.75 -16.11 -12.30
C GLU A 259 0.62 -15.34 -11.58
N ALA A 260 0.36 -15.67 -10.31
CA ALA A 260 -0.41 -14.83 -9.42
C ALA A 260 0.28 -13.47 -9.24
N GLY A 261 -0.45 -12.42 -8.88
CA GLY A 261 0.16 -11.11 -8.73
C GLY A 261 -0.81 -9.94 -8.81
N LEU A 262 -0.28 -8.74 -8.71
CA LEU A 262 -1.01 -7.49 -8.87
C LEU A 262 -1.26 -7.23 -10.36
N ILE A 263 -2.53 -7.16 -10.74
CA ILE A 263 -2.95 -6.78 -12.10
C ILE A 263 -2.95 -5.26 -12.23
N GLU A 264 -3.58 -4.57 -11.29
CA GLU A 264 -3.81 -3.13 -11.32
C GLU A 264 -4.04 -2.61 -9.90
N TRP A 265 -3.65 -1.37 -9.63
CA TRP A 265 -4.06 -0.65 -8.42
C TRP A 265 -4.66 0.69 -8.80
N THR A 266 -5.59 1.18 -7.97
CA THR A 266 -6.41 2.33 -8.31
C THR A 266 -6.11 3.51 -7.41
N ILE A 267 -5.89 4.68 -8.03
CA ILE A 267 -5.74 5.99 -7.40
C ILE A 267 -7.04 6.77 -7.61
N GLU A 268 -7.62 7.30 -6.55
CA GLU A 268 -8.72 8.24 -6.63
C GLU A 268 -8.24 9.68 -6.52
N LEU A 269 -8.69 10.49 -7.47
CA LEU A 269 -8.45 11.94 -7.51
C LEU A 269 -9.76 12.69 -7.28
N PRO A 270 -9.73 13.87 -6.65
CA PRO A 270 -10.95 14.59 -6.28
C PRO A 270 -11.76 15.12 -7.48
N ASP A 271 -11.11 15.41 -8.61
CA ASP A 271 -11.74 16.10 -9.75
C ASP A 271 -11.28 15.52 -11.10
N ALA A 272 -12.17 15.56 -12.10
CA ALA A 272 -11.84 15.14 -13.47
C ALA A 272 -10.68 15.95 -14.09
N ARG A 273 -10.55 17.23 -13.72
CA ARG A 273 -9.43 18.07 -14.16
C ARG A 273 -8.08 17.57 -13.67
N ASP A 274 -8.05 16.93 -12.51
CA ASP A 274 -6.83 16.32 -11.98
C ASP A 274 -6.42 15.09 -12.81
N ILE A 275 -7.41 14.33 -13.31
CA ILE A 275 -7.17 13.22 -14.26
C ILE A 275 -6.59 13.76 -15.59
N ASP A 276 -7.11 14.87 -16.10
CA ASP A 276 -6.61 15.48 -17.34
C ASP A 276 -5.19 16.01 -17.16
N ALA A 277 -4.90 16.65 -16.02
CA ALA A 277 -3.59 17.15 -15.68
C ALA A 277 -2.56 16.01 -15.50
N ALA A 278 -2.94 14.91 -14.84
CA ALA A 278 -2.12 13.71 -14.71
C ALA A 278 -1.81 13.09 -16.09
N ALA A 279 -2.82 13.00 -16.98
CA ALA A 279 -2.62 12.49 -18.34
C ALA A 279 -1.62 13.36 -19.12
N ALA A 280 -1.76 14.68 -19.08
CA ALA A 280 -0.85 15.61 -19.73
C ALA A 280 0.59 15.48 -19.20
N SER A 281 0.74 15.32 -17.89
CA SER A 281 2.05 15.15 -17.23
C SER A 281 2.72 13.83 -17.63
N LEU A 282 1.97 12.72 -17.64
CA LEU A 282 2.48 11.41 -18.07
C LEU A 282 2.96 11.45 -19.53
N ILE A 283 2.16 12.05 -20.43
CA ILE A 283 2.51 12.20 -21.84
C ILE A 283 3.75 13.08 -22.02
N ALA A 284 3.84 14.19 -21.27
CA ALA A 284 5.02 15.06 -21.28
C ALA A 284 6.30 14.36 -20.77
N GLY A 285 6.14 13.39 -19.86
CA GLY A 285 7.19 12.50 -19.38
C GLY A 285 7.50 11.30 -20.29
N GLU A 286 6.88 11.24 -21.48
CA GLU A 286 7.01 10.14 -22.45
C GLU A 286 6.47 8.78 -21.95
N PHE A 287 5.52 8.79 -21.01
CA PHE A 287 4.84 7.59 -20.51
C PHE A 287 3.47 7.42 -21.20
N ALA A 288 3.12 6.16 -21.49
CA ALA A 288 1.83 5.83 -22.07
C ALA A 288 0.70 6.14 -21.10
N ALA A 289 -0.35 6.78 -21.59
CA ALA A 289 -1.57 7.04 -20.84
C ALA A 289 -2.77 6.93 -21.81
N ALA A 290 -3.77 6.14 -21.43
CA ALA A 290 -4.95 5.88 -22.26
C ALA A 290 -6.22 6.08 -21.45
N ARG A 291 -7.30 6.54 -22.13
CA ARG A 291 -8.62 6.66 -21.51
C ARG A 291 -9.40 5.37 -21.64
N GLU A 292 -10.02 4.96 -20.54
CA GLU A 292 -11.03 3.92 -20.49
C GLU A 292 -12.29 4.50 -19.83
N GLY A 293 -13.23 4.94 -20.65
CA GLY A 293 -14.36 5.76 -20.17
C GLY A 293 -13.86 7.08 -19.57
N THR A 294 -14.20 7.33 -18.30
CA THR A 294 -13.74 8.49 -17.53
C THR A 294 -12.40 8.30 -16.85
N ASP A 295 -11.92 7.05 -16.77
CA ASP A 295 -10.69 6.70 -16.08
C ASP A 295 -9.47 6.91 -16.99
N LEU A 296 -8.32 7.09 -16.38
CA LEU A 296 -7.00 7.10 -17.02
C LEU A 296 -6.26 5.83 -16.64
N ILE A 297 -5.76 5.10 -17.64
CA ILE A 297 -4.95 3.90 -17.44
C ILE A 297 -3.53 4.20 -17.89
N THR A 298 -2.58 3.85 -17.04
CA THR A 298 -1.15 3.90 -17.33
C THR A 298 -0.45 2.66 -16.76
N ALA A 299 0.82 2.51 -17.01
CA ALA A 299 1.65 1.49 -16.37
C ALA A 299 3.00 2.07 -15.99
N ASP A 300 3.53 1.61 -14.87
CA ASP A 300 4.88 1.97 -14.47
C ASP A 300 5.93 1.36 -15.43
N PRO A 301 7.18 1.81 -15.40
CA PRO A 301 8.25 1.30 -16.29
C PRO A 301 8.56 -0.21 -16.10
N PHE A 302 7.94 -0.86 -15.12
CA PHE A 302 8.16 -2.26 -14.77
C PHE A 302 6.96 -3.16 -15.08
N GLY A 303 5.89 -2.55 -15.66
CA GLY A 303 4.72 -3.27 -16.17
C GLY A 303 3.53 -3.35 -15.22
N THR A 304 3.55 -2.68 -14.07
CA THR A 304 2.40 -2.66 -13.15
C THR A 304 1.37 -1.62 -13.61
N ALA A 305 0.15 -2.05 -13.86
CA ALA A 305 -0.91 -1.15 -14.32
C ALA A 305 -1.47 -0.30 -13.17
N ILE A 306 -1.84 0.93 -13.51
CA ILE A 306 -2.37 1.94 -12.60
C ILE A 306 -3.61 2.56 -13.23
N ARG A 307 -4.71 2.57 -12.48
CA ARG A 307 -5.94 3.27 -12.83
C ARG A 307 -6.06 4.55 -12.02
N LEU A 308 -6.32 5.67 -12.67
CA LEU A 308 -6.72 6.90 -12.02
C LEU A 308 -8.19 7.14 -12.32
N ARG A 309 -9.01 7.35 -11.29
CA ARG A 309 -10.43 7.66 -11.41
C ARG A 309 -10.83 8.83 -10.52
N VAL A 310 -11.94 9.47 -10.82
CA VAL A 310 -12.51 10.49 -9.95
C VAL A 310 -13.14 9.81 -8.74
N SER A 311 -12.87 10.32 -7.54
CA SER A 311 -13.50 9.85 -6.30
C SER A 311 -15.01 9.88 -6.43
N GLY A 312 -15.66 8.73 -6.23
CA GLY A 312 -17.11 8.70 -6.08
C GLY A 312 -17.49 9.58 -4.90
N LYS A 313 -18.36 10.58 -5.10
CA LYS A 313 -18.95 11.29 -3.97
C LYS A 313 -19.70 10.25 -3.14
N SER A 314 -19.22 9.99 -1.91
CA SER A 314 -20.04 9.28 -0.93
C SER A 314 -21.36 10.03 -0.83
N LYS A 315 -22.45 9.35 -1.21
CA LYS A 315 -23.81 9.88 -1.03
C LYS A 315 -24.19 9.85 0.44
#